data_a2f5f52fd5eb91db7b5b74450f856c07
#
_entry.id   a2f5f52fd5eb91db7b5b74450f856c07
#
_cell.length_a   1.000
_cell.length_b   1.000
_cell.length_c   1.000
_cell.angle_alpha   90.00
_cell.angle_beta   90.00
_cell.angle_gamma   90.00
#
_symmetry.space_group_name_H-M   'P 1'
#
loop_
_entity.id
_entity.type
_entity.pdbx_description
1 polymer ?
#
loop_
_entity_poly.entity_id
_entity_poly.type
_entity_poly.pdbx_seq_one_letter_code
_entity_poly.pdbx_strand_id
1 'polypeptide(L)'
;MEKLRVSTNLVEKYGEHVKVQNDLYGNDVIVDWRPCAGESATESGLLFESITEDILKSNPDIRGITKRPDFYCHFGMKRKGDFECIHNDNVIHIECKQLGNAESHFDKLSHVFMNLISGCYGQNFWLVYDYNLNGKKSVLKKIDYLETRCEAIKRQVALQGITFEYLTLGKLQKI
;
A
#
# COMPACT_ATOMS: atom_id res chain seq x y z
N MET A 1 5.07 5.64 -26.50
CA MET A 1 4.80 5.04 -25.18
C MET A 1 6.16 4.90 -24.49
N GLU A 2 6.44 5.77 -23.52
CA GLU A 2 7.64 5.65 -22.70
C GLU A 2 7.49 4.40 -21.84
N LYS A 3 8.44 3.46 -21.97
CA LYS A 3 8.53 2.30 -21.09
C LYS A 3 8.66 2.81 -19.66
N LEU A 4 7.77 2.39 -18.78
CA LEU A 4 7.90 2.60 -17.34
C LEU A 4 9.27 2.08 -16.88
N ARG A 5 10.25 2.99 -16.80
CA ARG A 5 11.64 2.71 -16.35
C ARG A 5 11.74 2.39 -14.84
N VAL A 6 10.62 2.35 -14.17
CA VAL A 6 10.51 2.23 -12.70
C VAL A 6 11.08 0.92 -12.17
N SER A 7 11.02 -0.15 -12.95
CA SER A 7 11.31 -1.50 -12.47
C SER A 7 12.80 -1.84 -12.38
N THR A 8 13.61 -1.38 -13.32
CA THR A 8 15.04 -1.72 -13.33
C THR A 8 15.75 -1.18 -12.08
N ASN A 9 15.43 0.05 -11.67
CA ASN A 9 15.98 0.64 -10.46
C ASN A 9 15.49 -0.04 -9.17
N LEU A 10 14.25 -0.52 -9.14
CA LEU A 10 13.70 -1.22 -7.97
C LEU A 10 14.33 -2.60 -7.78
N VAL A 11 14.56 -3.34 -8.86
CA VAL A 11 15.25 -4.64 -8.80
C VAL A 11 16.70 -4.47 -8.37
N GLU A 12 17.41 -3.47 -8.90
CA GLU A 12 18.79 -3.18 -8.49
C GLU A 12 18.88 -2.78 -7.01
N LYS A 13 17.92 -1.99 -6.53
CA LYS A 13 17.91 -1.48 -5.16
C LYS A 13 17.37 -2.48 -4.13
N TYR A 14 16.37 -3.28 -4.50
CA TYR A 14 15.59 -4.12 -3.60
C TYR A 14 15.53 -5.60 -4.00
N GLY A 15 16.43 -6.07 -4.86
CA GLY A 15 16.36 -7.36 -5.55
C GLY A 15 16.05 -8.59 -4.69
N GLU A 16 16.48 -8.61 -3.42
CA GLU A 16 16.17 -9.69 -2.48
C GLU A 16 14.72 -9.61 -1.94
N HIS A 17 14.13 -8.42 -1.99
CA HIS A 17 12.85 -8.12 -1.35
C HIS A 17 11.68 -8.06 -2.31
N VAL A 18 11.94 -7.92 -3.61
CA VAL A 18 10.90 -7.82 -4.64
C VAL A 18 11.13 -8.86 -5.73
N LYS A 19 10.07 -9.58 -6.07
CA LYS A 19 10.05 -10.44 -7.24
C LYS A 19 9.25 -9.76 -8.33
N VAL A 20 9.82 -9.63 -9.51
CA VAL A 20 9.18 -9.03 -10.67
C VAL A 20 8.87 -10.08 -11.73
N GLN A 21 7.84 -9.80 -12.52
CA GLN A 21 7.51 -10.53 -13.74
C GLN A 21 7.20 -9.52 -14.84
N ASN A 22 7.51 -9.88 -16.10
CA ASN A 22 7.12 -9.05 -17.22
C ASN A 22 5.61 -9.15 -17.46
N ASP A 23 4.98 -8.00 -17.63
CA ASP A 23 3.60 -7.94 -18.10
C ASP A 23 3.53 -8.17 -19.62
N LEU A 24 2.32 -8.15 -20.18
CA LEU A 24 2.08 -8.33 -21.63
C LEU A 24 2.76 -7.26 -22.50
N TYR A 25 3.16 -6.14 -21.92
CA TYR A 25 3.84 -5.02 -22.59
C TYR A 25 5.34 -5.00 -22.37
N GLY A 26 5.87 -6.02 -21.67
CA GLY A 26 7.28 -6.14 -21.35
C GLY A 26 7.75 -5.23 -20.21
N ASN A 27 6.84 -4.72 -19.39
CA ASN A 27 7.20 -3.98 -18.18
C ASN A 27 7.38 -4.97 -17.03
N ASP A 28 8.40 -4.76 -16.21
CA ASP A 28 8.55 -5.51 -14.97
C ASP A 28 7.51 -5.02 -13.95
N VAL A 29 6.72 -5.88 -13.42
CA VAL A 29 5.73 -5.60 -12.39
C VAL A 29 6.06 -6.41 -11.15
N ILE A 30 6.00 -5.78 -9.98
CA ILE A 30 6.19 -6.48 -8.71
C ILE A 30 5.02 -7.46 -8.51
N VAL A 31 5.35 -8.73 -8.34
CA VAL A 31 4.37 -9.82 -8.13
C VAL A 31 4.48 -10.44 -6.75
N ASP A 32 5.56 -10.17 -6.02
CA ASP A 32 5.79 -10.71 -4.69
C ASP A 32 6.72 -9.78 -3.90
N TRP A 33 6.48 -9.70 -2.59
CA TRP A 33 7.27 -8.98 -1.62
C TRP A 33 7.83 -9.95 -0.57
N ARG A 34 9.10 -9.77 -0.18
CA ARG A 34 9.73 -10.60 0.86
C ARG A 34 10.53 -9.73 1.83
N PRO A 35 10.24 -9.78 3.14
CA PRO A 35 11.17 -9.28 4.14
C PRO A 35 12.43 -10.15 4.18
N CYS A 36 13.56 -9.59 4.58
CA CYS A 36 14.75 -10.38 4.88
C CYS A 36 14.50 -11.37 6.02
N ALA A 37 15.11 -12.54 5.93
CA ALA A 37 15.07 -13.50 7.01
C ALA A 37 15.78 -12.92 8.24
N GLY A 38 15.08 -12.87 9.39
CA GLY A 38 15.64 -12.37 10.66
C GLY A 38 15.42 -10.88 10.93
N GLU A 39 14.82 -10.12 10.00
CA GLU A 39 14.45 -8.72 10.26
C GLU A 39 13.28 -8.61 11.23
N SER A 40 13.33 -7.56 12.06
CA SER A 40 12.20 -7.21 12.91
C SER A 40 10.99 -6.77 12.06
N ALA A 41 9.78 -6.89 12.62
CA ALA A 41 8.56 -6.41 11.96
C ALA A 41 8.62 -4.89 11.65
N THR A 42 9.38 -4.13 12.43
CA THR A 42 9.59 -2.70 12.23
C THR A 42 10.48 -2.43 11.02
N GLU A 43 11.61 -3.14 10.90
CA GLU A 43 12.53 -3.00 9.75
C GLU A 43 11.85 -3.39 8.44
N SER A 44 11.11 -4.51 8.44
CA SER A 44 10.32 -4.92 7.28
C SER A 44 9.25 -3.89 6.91
N GLY A 45 8.61 -3.23 7.89
CA GLY A 45 7.65 -2.16 7.66
C GLY A 45 8.30 -0.94 7.00
N LEU A 46 9.46 -0.50 7.51
CA LEU A 46 10.20 0.64 6.97
C LEU A 46 10.72 0.37 5.55
N LEU A 47 11.14 -0.86 5.28
CA LEU A 47 11.56 -1.28 3.95
C LEU A 47 10.38 -1.26 2.96
N PHE A 48 9.21 -1.75 3.37
CA PHE A 48 8.00 -1.71 2.56
C PHE A 48 7.57 -0.26 2.25
N GLU A 49 7.63 0.63 3.25
CA GLU A 49 7.39 2.06 3.05
C GLU A 49 8.41 2.66 2.06
N SER A 50 9.70 2.28 2.14
CA SER A 50 10.73 2.77 1.23
C SER A 50 10.49 2.35 -0.22
N ILE A 51 10.08 1.11 -0.45
CA ILE A 51 9.71 0.62 -1.79
C ILE A 51 8.49 1.38 -2.31
N THR A 52 7.47 1.56 -1.46
CA THR A 52 6.27 2.34 -1.81
C THR A 52 6.64 3.77 -2.21
N GLU A 53 7.50 4.43 -1.44
CA GLU A 53 7.96 5.79 -1.72
C GLU A 53 8.66 5.89 -3.07
N ASP A 54 9.55 4.95 -3.39
CA ASP A 54 10.27 4.94 -4.67
C ASP A 54 9.31 4.71 -5.85
N ILE A 55 8.28 3.87 -5.69
CA ILE A 55 7.23 3.71 -6.70
C ILE A 55 6.46 5.02 -6.88
N LEU A 56 6.03 5.67 -5.81
CA LEU A 56 5.33 6.95 -5.89
C LEU A 56 6.16 8.02 -6.58
N LYS A 57 7.45 8.15 -6.21
CA LYS A 57 8.38 9.15 -6.81
C LYS A 57 8.67 8.91 -8.28
N SER A 58 8.57 7.69 -8.74
CA SER A 58 8.85 7.33 -10.13
C SER A 58 7.64 7.50 -11.04
N ASN A 59 6.45 7.69 -10.48
CA ASN A 59 5.24 7.95 -11.24
C ASN A 59 5.13 9.45 -11.55
N PRO A 60 5.15 9.87 -12.85
CA PRO A 60 5.10 11.29 -13.23
C PRO A 60 3.76 11.97 -12.89
N ASP A 61 2.69 11.20 -12.71
CA ASP A 61 1.35 11.71 -12.39
C ASP A 61 1.16 11.91 -10.87
N ILE A 62 2.16 11.51 -10.06
CA ILE A 62 2.17 11.70 -8.61
C ILE A 62 3.15 12.82 -8.23
N ARG A 63 2.67 13.80 -7.46
CA ARG A 63 3.46 14.96 -7.03
C ARG A 63 3.19 15.29 -5.56
N GLY A 64 4.03 16.16 -4.98
CA GLY A 64 3.83 16.68 -3.63
C GLY A 64 3.88 15.59 -2.54
N ILE A 65 4.74 14.58 -2.69
CA ILE A 65 4.84 13.47 -1.73
C ILE A 65 5.36 13.99 -0.40
N THR A 66 4.56 13.83 0.65
CA THR A 66 4.88 14.16 2.03
C THR A 66 4.91 12.88 2.85
N LYS A 67 6.01 12.67 3.61
CA LYS A 67 6.12 11.57 4.57
C LYS A 67 5.56 11.99 5.92
N ARG A 68 4.96 11.05 6.62
CA ARG A 68 4.45 11.23 7.99
C ARG A 68 3.50 12.44 8.13
N PRO A 69 2.49 12.59 7.23
CA PRO A 69 1.50 13.64 7.36
C PRO A 69 0.74 13.52 8.69
N ASP A 70 0.36 14.65 9.27
CA ASP A 70 -0.45 14.67 10.47
C ASP A 70 -1.92 14.42 10.14
N PHE A 71 -2.60 13.62 10.94
CA PHE A 71 -4.06 13.48 10.91
C PHE A 71 -4.63 13.26 12.31
N TYR A 72 -5.93 13.43 12.48
CA TYR A 72 -6.62 13.11 13.73
C TYR A 72 -7.38 11.79 13.57
N CYS A 73 -7.03 10.78 14.39
CA CYS A 73 -7.69 9.49 14.36
C CYS A 73 -9.12 9.57 14.94
N HIS A 74 -9.89 8.50 14.78
CA HIS A 74 -11.28 8.43 15.24
C HIS A 74 -11.47 8.63 16.76
N PHE A 75 -10.41 8.57 17.55
CA PHE A 75 -10.42 8.96 18.97
C PHE A 75 -10.05 10.43 19.20
N GLY A 76 -9.91 11.24 18.15
CA GLY A 76 -9.52 12.65 18.25
C GLY A 76 -8.05 12.89 18.59
N MET A 77 -7.20 11.86 18.61
CA MET A 77 -5.77 12.00 18.87
C MET A 77 -5.02 12.29 17.58
N LYS A 78 -4.03 13.19 17.66
CA LYS A 78 -3.11 13.45 16.57
C LYS A 78 -2.21 12.23 16.32
N ARG A 79 -2.13 11.80 15.06
CA ARG A 79 -1.33 10.67 14.58
C ARG A 79 -0.53 11.06 13.35
N LYS A 80 0.43 10.21 12.99
CA LYS A 80 1.19 10.30 11.74
C LYS A 80 0.71 9.21 10.80
N GLY A 81 0.36 9.59 9.56
CA GLY A 81 0.16 8.65 8.46
C GLY A 81 1.49 8.22 7.85
N ASP A 82 1.45 7.37 6.83
CA ASP A 82 2.68 6.95 6.15
C ASP A 82 3.05 7.95 5.05
N PHE A 83 2.12 8.26 4.13
CA PHE A 83 2.34 9.26 3.08
C PHE A 83 1.07 10.08 2.77
N GLU A 84 1.30 11.23 2.16
CA GLU A 84 0.30 12.02 1.44
C GLU A 84 0.89 12.44 0.11
N CYS A 85 0.10 12.43 -0.96
CA CYS A 85 0.54 12.89 -2.27
C CYS A 85 -0.63 13.54 -3.03
N ILE A 86 -0.32 14.12 -4.20
CA ILE A 86 -1.30 14.66 -5.14
C ILE A 86 -1.29 13.78 -6.39
N HIS A 87 -2.44 13.23 -6.74
CA HIS A 87 -2.67 12.47 -7.97
C HIS A 87 -3.96 12.94 -8.63
N ASN A 88 -3.90 13.30 -9.93
CA ASN A 88 -5.04 13.86 -10.67
C ASN A 88 -5.72 15.03 -9.92
N ASP A 89 -4.91 15.95 -9.39
CA ASP A 89 -5.31 17.13 -8.61
C ASP A 89 -6.05 16.82 -7.29
N ASN A 90 -6.11 15.57 -6.89
CA ASN A 90 -6.66 15.15 -5.61
C ASN A 90 -5.54 14.88 -4.59
N VAL A 91 -5.75 15.33 -3.36
CA VAL A 91 -4.90 14.94 -2.23
C VAL A 91 -5.27 13.51 -1.82
N ILE A 92 -4.29 12.63 -1.82
CA ILE A 92 -4.44 11.22 -1.48
C ILE A 92 -3.69 10.94 -0.18
N HIS A 93 -4.37 10.45 0.83
CA HIS A 93 -3.73 9.91 2.03
C HIS A 93 -3.42 8.42 1.81
N ILE A 94 -2.22 7.99 2.19
CA ILE A 94 -1.72 6.62 1.93
C ILE A 94 -1.26 5.99 3.24
N GLU A 95 -1.77 4.79 3.51
CA GLU A 95 -1.28 3.90 4.56
C GLU A 95 -0.67 2.64 3.95
N CYS A 96 0.51 2.26 4.45
CA CYS A 96 1.26 1.11 4.01
C CYS A 96 1.13 -0.03 5.03
N LYS A 97 0.78 -1.22 4.56
CA LYS A 97 0.67 -2.40 5.43
C LYS A 97 1.27 -3.62 4.76
N GLN A 98 2.46 -4.00 5.20
CA GLN A 98 2.97 -5.32 4.84
C GLN A 98 2.21 -6.37 5.65
N LEU A 99 1.70 -7.39 4.99
CA LEU A 99 0.91 -8.44 5.60
C LEU A 99 1.72 -9.74 5.66
N GLY A 100 1.99 -10.19 6.87
CA GLY A 100 2.67 -11.45 7.12
C GLY A 100 1.71 -12.51 7.66
N ASN A 101 2.27 -13.61 8.14
CA ASN A 101 1.51 -14.74 8.69
C ASN A 101 0.90 -14.49 10.08
N ALA A 102 1.24 -13.39 10.76
CA ALA A 102 0.77 -13.08 12.10
C ALA A 102 -0.66 -12.54 12.10
N GLU A 103 -1.52 -13.06 12.97
CA GLU A 103 -2.90 -12.58 13.15
C GLU A 103 -2.96 -11.10 13.55
N SER A 104 -1.95 -10.63 14.30
CA SER A 104 -1.82 -9.21 14.69
C SER A 104 -1.79 -8.21 13.52
N HIS A 105 -1.47 -8.64 12.31
CA HIS A 105 -1.50 -7.77 11.14
C HIS A 105 -2.92 -7.38 10.73
N PHE A 106 -3.89 -8.24 10.97
CA PHE A 106 -5.32 -7.94 10.70
C PHE A 106 -5.90 -6.99 11.74
N ASP A 107 -5.43 -7.05 13.00
CA ASP A 107 -5.84 -6.09 14.03
C ASP A 107 -5.39 -4.67 13.71
N LYS A 108 -4.17 -4.52 13.18
CA LYS A 108 -3.65 -3.23 12.71
C LYS A 108 -4.49 -2.64 11.57
N LEU A 109 -5.02 -3.47 10.67
CA LEU A 109 -5.92 -3.05 9.61
C LEU A 109 -7.27 -2.55 10.15
N SER A 110 -7.76 -3.11 11.26
CA SER A 110 -9.01 -2.67 11.87
C SER A 110 -8.94 -1.19 12.27
N HIS A 111 -7.81 -0.72 12.80
CA HIS A 111 -7.62 0.70 13.10
C HIS A 111 -7.62 1.58 11.84
N VAL A 112 -7.00 1.12 10.75
CA VAL A 112 -7.02 1.83 9.46
C VAL A 112 -8.46 1.95 8.96
N PHE A 113 -9.21 0.87 8.98
CA PHE A 113 -10.60 0.87 8.52
C PHE A 113 -11.52 1.74 9.41
N MET A 114 -11.33 1.73 10.72
CA MET A 114 -12.07 2.62 11.61
C MET A 114 -11.80 4.09 11.33
N ASN A 115 -10.54 4.47 11.11
CA ASN A 115 -10.18 5.83 10.74
C ASN A 115 -10.76 6.21 9.37
N LEU A 116 -10.75 5.29 8.39
CA LEU A 116 -11.31 5.52 7.07
C LEU A 116 -12.82 5.73 7.12
N ILE A 117 -13.56 4.86 7.79
CA ILE A 117 -15.01 4.96 7.95
C ILE A 117 -15.41 6.24 8.71
N SER A 118 -14.55 6.69 9.62
CA SER A 118 -14.75 7.94 10.37
C SER A 118 -14.29 9.19 9.59
N GLY A 119 -13.85 9.07 8.34
CA GLY A 119 -13.42 10.19 7.50
C GLY A 119 -12.10 10.84 7.92
N CYS A 120 -11.30 10.19 8.76
CA CYS A 120 -10.08 10.77 9.32
C CYS A 120 -8.97 11.01 8.29
N TYR A 121 -9.00 10.31 7.16
CA TYR A 121 -8.01 10.42 6.07
C TYR A 121 -8.44 11.37 4.94
N GLY A 122 -9.56 12.10 5.11
CA GLY A 122 -10.09 12.98 4.07
C GLY A 122 -10.88 12.21 3.00
N GLN A 123 -10.96 12.81 1.79
CA GLN A 123 -11.85 12.30 0.73
C GLN A 123 -11.23 11.20 -0.14
N ASN A 124 -9.90 11.08 -0.18
CA ASN A 124 -9.24 10.09 -1.03
C ASN A 124 -8.19 9.34 -0.21
N PHE A 125 -8.32 8.04 -0.19
CA PHE A 125 -7.47 7.17 0.61
C PHE A 125 -7.00 5.95 -0.19
N TRP A 126 -5.71 5.66 -0.13
CA TRP A 126 -5.11 4.44 -0.66
C TRP A 126 -4.53 3.58 0.47
N LEU A 127 -4.94 2.33 0.53
CA LEU A 127 -4.27 1.30 1.31
C LEU A 127 -3.29 0.58 0.38
N VAL A 128 -2.00 0.81 0.56
CA VAL A 128 -0.95 0.05 -0.12
C VAL A 128 -0.58 -1.16 0.74
N TYR A 129 -0.78 -2.35 0.21
CA TYR A 129 -0.50 -3.58 0.93
C TYR A 129 0.22 -4.59 0.04
N ASP A 130 0.95 -5.49 0.65
CA ASP A 130 1.42 -6.69 -0.03
C ASP A 130 1.61 -7.84 0.95
N TYR A 131 1.67 -9.05 0.43
CA TYR A 131 1.78 -10.26 1.21
C TYR A 131 3.14 -10.89 1.04
N ASN A 132 3.71 -11.38 2.14
CA ASN A 132 4.80 -12.33 2.09
C ASN A 132 4.22 -13.71 1.71
N LEU A 133 4.13 -13.96 0.42
CA LEU A 133 3.61 -15.21 -0.15
C LEU A 133 4.62 -16.36 -0.04
N ASN A 134 5.05 -16.72 1.15
CA ASN A 134 5.87 -17.94 1.35
C ASN A 134 5.10 -19.23 1.00
N GLY A 135 4.32 -19.21 -0.09
CA GLY A 135 3.72 -20.39 -0.73
C GLY A 135 2.65 -21.14 0.06
N LYS A 136 2.12 -20.58 1.14
CA LYS A 136 1.14 -21.29 1.97
C LYS A 136 -0.29 -21.00 1.51
N LYS A 137 -1.07 -22.04 1.20
CA LYS A 137 -2.51 -21.97 0.90
C LYS A 137 -3.32 -21.15 1.92
N SER A 138 -2.88 -21.08 3.18
CA SER A 138 -3.52 -20.28 4.23
C SER A 138 -3.43 -18.76 3.96
N VAL A 139 -2.41 -18.30 3.24
CA VAL A 139 -2.24 -16.88 2.89
C VAL A 139 -3.27 -16.48 1.83
N LEU A 140 -3.55 -17.32 0.84
CA LEU A 140 -4.54 -17.03 -0.20
C LEU A 140 -5.94 -16.80 0.40
N LYS A 141 -6.35 -17.61 1.36
CA LYS A 141 -7.63 -17.42 2.07
C LYS A 141 -7.69 -16.09 2.83
N LYS A 142 -6.55 -15.66 3.39
CA LYS A 142 -6.47 -14.38 4.09
C LYS A 142 -6.53 -13.19 3.12
N ILE A 143 -5.97 -13.34 1.91
CA ILE A 143 -6.08 -12.35 0.83
C ILE A 143 -7.54 -12.18 0.43
N ASP A 144 -8.23 -13.26 0.08
CA ASP A 144 -9.65 -13.22 -0.30
C ASP A 144 -10.50 -12.57 0.79
N TYR A 145 -10.21 -12.88 2.05
CA TYR A 145 -10.90 -12.30 3.19
C TYR A 145 -10.66 -10.78 3.30
N LEU A 146 -9.41 -10.33 3.12
CA LEU A 146 -9.07 -8.91 3.16
C LEU A 146 -9.72 -8.16 2.00
N GLU A 147 -9.61 -8.66 0.77
CA GLU A 147 -10.17 -8.03 -0.41
C GLU A 147 -11.70 -7.94 -0.31
N THR A 148 -12.36 -8.97 0.21
CA THR A 148 -13.80 -8.93 0.50
C THR A 148 -14.15 -7.82 1.49
N ARG A 149 -13.36 -7.63 2.56
CA ARG A 149 -13.57 -6.54 3.52
C ARG A 149 -13.30 -5.17 2.90
N CYS A 150 -12.23 -5.03 2.12
CA CYS A 150 -11.92 -3.79 1.42
C CYS A 150 -13.06 -3.38 0.47
N GLU A 151 -13.64 -4.33 -0.28
CA GLU A 151 -14.79 -4.07 -1.14
C GLU A 151 -16.05 -3.63 -0.37
N ALA A 152 -16.31 -4.25 0.79
CA ALA A 152 -17.42 -3.85 1.64
C ALA A 152 -17.24 -2.43 2.18
N ILE A 153 -16.04 -2.10 2.66
CA ILE A 153 -15.69 -0.78 3.19
C ILE A 153 -15.73 0.26 2.06
N LYS A 154 -15.19 -0.06 0.88
CA LYS A 154 -15.21 0.82 -0.30
C LYS A 154 -16.63 1.27 -0.64
N ARG A 155 -17.58 0.34 -0.63
CA ARG A 155 -19.02 0.65 -0.85
C ARG A 155 -19.59 1.53 0.26
N GLN A 156 -19.23 1.25 1.51
CA GLN A 156 -19.73 2.01 2.66
C GLN A 156 -19.23 3.46 2.65
N VAL A 157 -17.92 3.67 2.44
CA VAL A 157 -17.32 5.01 2.47
C VAL A 157 -17.68 5.84 1.23
N ALA A 158 -17.97 5.20 0.10
CA ALA A 158 -18.47 5.88 -1.09
C ALA A 158 -19.77 6.63 -0.85
N LEU A 159 -20.63 6.13 0.05
CA LEU A 159 -21.86 6.82 0.47
C LEU A 159 -21.57 8.13 1.23
N GLN A 160 -20.36 8.29 1.76
CA GLN A 160 -19.87 9.50 2.43
C GLN A 160 -19.05 10.41 1.49
N GLY A 161 -18.98 10.10 0.20
CA GLY A 161 -18.17 10.82 -0.75
C GLY A 161 -16.65 10.54 -0.64
N ILE A 162 -16.26 9.45 0.01
CA ILE A 162 -14.86 9.04 0.17
C ILE A 162 -14.50 8.03 -0.91
N THR A 163 -13.41 8.30 -1.63
CA THR A 163 -12.80 7.37 -2.58
C THR A 163 -11.76 6.52 -1.85
N PHE A 164 -11.94 5.23 -1.88
CA PHE A 164 -11.00 4.26 -1.29
C PHE A 164 -10.48 3.30 -2.35
N GLU A 165 -9.15 3.21 -2.46
CA GLU A 165 -8.48 2.19 -3.28
C GLU A 165 -7.55 1.34 -2.41
N TYR A 166 -7.48 0.04 -2.72
CA TYR A 166 -6.54 -0.88 -2.09
C TYR A 166 -5.66 -1.51 -3.16
N LEU A 167 -4.35 -1.32 -3.01
CA LEU A 167 -3.36 -1.50 -4.05
C LEU A 167 -2.22 -2.39 -3.56
N THR A 168 -1.90 -3.44 -4.30
CA THR A 168 -0.60 -4.12 -4.14
C THR A 168 0.50 -3.24 -4.74
N LEU A 169 1.76 -3.50 -4.41
CA LEU A 169 2.89 -2.79 -5.01
C LEU A 169 2.84 -2.83 -6.54
N GLY A 170 2.48 -3.98 -7.13
CA GLY A 170 2.34 -4.11 -8.57
C GLY A 170 1.16 -3.32 -9.16
N LYS A 171 0.06 -3.17 -8.43
CA LYS A 171 -1.06 -2.31 -8.86
C LYS A 171 -0.67 -0.83 -8.76
N LEU A 172 0.05 -0.44 -7.68
CA LEU A 172 0.53 0.92 -7.49
C LEU A 172 1.48 1.38 -8.62
N GLN A 173 2.30 0.48 -9.17
CA GLN A 173 3.17 0.77 -10.32
C GLN A 173 2.41 1.11 -11.60
N LYS A 174 1.13 0.76 -11.68
CA LYS A 174 0.28 0.90 -12.90
C LYS A 174 -0.69 2.08 -12.83
N ILE A 175 -0.72 2.77 -11.72
CA ILE A 175 -1.50 4.01 -11.56
C ILE A 175 -0.78 5.12 -12.31
#